data_e3a8bd8999641b51055ad11981ed089c
#
_entry.id   e3a8bd8999641b51055ad11981ed089c
#
_cell.length_a   1.000
_cell.length_b   1.000
_cell.length_c   1.000
_cell.angle_alpha   90.00
_cell.angle_beta   90.00
_cell.angle_gamma   90.00
#
_symmetry.space_group_name_H-M   'P 1'
#
loop_
_entity.id
_entity.type
_entity.pdbx_description
1 polymer ?
#
loop_
_entity_poly.entity_id
_entity_poly.type
_entity_poly.pdbx_seq_one_letter_code
_entity_poly.pdbx_strand_id
1 'polypeptide(L)'
;MRQRVRQVLVIALPIIGGMTSQNILNLVDTAMVGSLGDEALAAVGTGSFANFLAMAFITGLSAGVQTIASRRMGEGRDAETAVSLNGALLIALLIGLPLSIVLLQLVPYVFPVLNPDPAVVEQGVPYLQARVLAMVAVGMNFSFRGYWNGVNLSQLYLRTLLVMHAANILLNWVLIFGHLGAPAMGAVGAGVASAIATYVGTGYYFLLGLRHARKGGFLRKLPDADGMRTIGRLALPNAFQQLFFAAGFNVLFWIIAHTDVADQAHATAEVAAANVVLNVTLVSVLPGLGLGLAAASLVGQALGRSDPEDAKAWGWDVVRIGAAVMTVLGLPMLLFPDLILGVFLHEADTLELARGPLRLVGATIGVDAVGMVLMNALIGAGASRASMVVSIATQWLLFLPVAYLLGPGLGLGLMAIWTAQVSYRGLTALIFAHLWKQGRWMSIKV
;
A
#
# COMPACT_ATOMS: atom_id res chain seq x y z
N MET A 1 16.63 -1.97 25.43
CA MET A 1 15.66 -1.10 24.72
C MET A 1 16.31 -0.27 23.60
N ARG A 2 17.38 0.51 23.84
CA ARG A 2 18.03 1.34 22.79
C ARG A 2 18.47 0.55 21.55
N GLN A 3 19.05 -0.65 21.71
CA GLN A 3 19.51 -1.48 20.59
C GLN A 3 18.33 -1.98 19.72
N ARG A 4 17.20 -2.38 20.34
CA ARG A 4 16.00 -2.81 19.62
C ARG A 4 15.39 -1.65 18.83
N VAL A 5 15.25 -0.48 19.45
CA VAL A 5 14.79 0.72 18.75
C VAL A 5 15.65 1.03 17.53
N ARG A 6 16.98 0.96 17.66
CA ARG A 6 17.90 1.17 16.53
C ARG A 6 17.66 0.14 15.40
N GLN A 7 17.47 -1.13 15.75
CA GLN A 7 17.22 -2.19 14.75
C GLN A 7 15.89 -1.93 14.00
N VAL A 8 14.83 -1.55 14.73
CA VAL A 8 13.55 -1.18 14.11
C VAL A 8 13.71 -0.01 13.15
N LEU A 9 14.38 1.06 13.59
CA LEU A 9 14.57 2.26 12.78
C LEU A 9 15.43 2.04 11.53
N VAL A 10 16.46 1.21 11.62
CA VAL A 10 17.31 0.86 10.45
C VAL A 10 16.50 0.20 9.34
N ILE A 11 15.49 -0.59 9.68
CA ILE A 11 14.61 -1.24 8.70
C ILE A 11 13.46 -0.30 8.31
N ALA A 12 12.79 0.32 9.30
CA ALA A 12 11.57 1.09 9.08
C ALA A 12 11.81 2.42 8.35
N LEU A 13 12.87 3.17 8.69
CA LEU A 13 13.11 4.50 8.10
C LEU A 13 13.29 4.46 6.57
N PRO A 14 14.07 3.53 5.99
CA PRO A 14 14.13 3.43 4.53
C PRO A 14 12.79 3.02 3.90
N ILE A 15 11.99 2.20 4.57
CA ILE A 15 10.66 1.80 4.08
C ILE A 15 9.72 3.02 4.10
N ILE A 16 9.68 3.75 5.20
CA ILE A 16 8.89 4.98 5.35
C ILE A 16 9.33 6.02 4.30
N GLY A 17 10.64 6.24 4.18
CA GLY A 17 11.20 7.16 3.18
C GLY A 17 10.82 6.78 1.75
N GLY A 18 10.82 5.48 1.42
CA GLY A 18 10.36 4.98 0.13
C GLY A 18 8.88 5.24 -0.12
N MET A 19 8.02 4.96 0.86
CA MET A 19 6.59 5.22 0.77
C MET A 19 6.27 6.72 0.65
N THR A 20 6.94 7.55 1.43
CA THR A 20 6.79 9.00 1.37
C THR A 20 7.25 9.55 0.03
N SER A 21 8.41 9.09 -0.48
CA SER A 21 8.91 9.52 -1.80
C SER A 21 7.95 9.11 -2.94
N GLN A 22 7.26 7.97 -2.83
CA GLN A 22 6.23 7.57 -3.78
C GLN A 22 5.03 8.52 -3.78
N ASN A 23 4.59 8.97 -2.61
CA ASN A 23 3.51 9.97 -2.54
C ASN A 23 3.93 11.32 -3.12
N ILE A 24 5.17 11.75 -2.88
CA ILE A 24 5.71 12.97 -3.50
C ILE A 24 5.73 12.81 -5.02
N LEU A 25 6.17 11.66 -5.54
CA LEU A 25 6.13 11.40 -6.98
C LEU A 25 4.70 11.49 -7.53
N ASN A 26 3.72 10.89 -6.86
CA ASN A 26 2.33 10.95 -7.29
C ASN A 26 1.82 12.40 -7.37
N LEU A 27 2.23 13.28 -6.44
CA LEU A 27 1.90 14.71 -6.49
C LEU A 27 2.58 15.42 -7.68
N VAL A 28 3.85 15.10 -7.96
CA VAL A 28 4.57 15.64 -9.12
C VAL A 28 3.90 15.20 -10.43
N ASP A 29 3.56 13.92 -10.55
CA ASP A 29 2.86 13.38 -11.73
C ASP A 29 1.51 14.06 -11.93
N THR A 30 0.74 14.23 -10.85
CA THR A 30 -0.55 14.94 -10.87
C THR A 30 -0.39 16.39 -11.30
N ALA A 31 0.62 17.09 -10.81
CA ALA A 31 0.90 18.48 -11.19
C ALA A 31 1.30 18.60 -12.67
N MET A 32 2.15 17.69 -13.17
CA MET A 32 2.57 17.68 -14.56
C MET A 32 1.40 17.39 -15.51
N VAL A 33 0.57 16.39 -15.18
CA VAL A 33 -0.62 16.06 -15.98
C VAL A 33 -1.70 17.14 -15.85
N GLY A 34 -1.90 17.70 -14.66
CA GLY A 34 -2.88 18.77 -14.43
C GLY A 34 -2.62 20.02 -15.27
N SER A 35 -1.36 20.29 -15.67
CA SER A 35 -1.04 21.37 -16.59
C SER A 35 -1.55 21.17 -18.03
N LEU A 36 -2.03 19.97 -18.36
CA LEU A 36 -2.60 19.65 -19.69
C LEU A 36 -4.13 19.91 -19.74
N GLY A 37 -4.77 20.11 -18.58
CA GLY A 37 -6.21 20.33 -18.45
C GLY A 37 -6.96 19.22 -17.73
N ASP A 38 -8.25 19.46 -17.46
CA ASP A 38 -9.09 18.62 -16.62
C ASP A 38 -9.34 17.23 -17.22
N GLU A 39 -9.47 17.12 -18.53
CA GLU A 39 -9.68 15.84 -19.23
C GLU A 39 -8.50 14.90 -19.05
N ALA A 40 -7.28 15.41 -19.20
CA ALA A 40 -6.06 14.64 -19.00
C ALA A 40 -5.91 14.20 -17.53
N LEU A 41 -6.24 15.10 -16.60
CA LEU A 41 -6.21 14.82 -15.17
C LEU A 41 -7.24 13.74 -14.80
N ALA A 42 -8.45 13.82 -15.34
CA ALA A 42 -9.50 12.81 -15.14
C ALA A 42 -9.10 11.45 -15.74
N ALA A 43 -8.50 11.46 -16.94
CA ALA A 43 -8.02 10.24 -17.61
C ALA A 43 -6.94 9.51 -16.78
N VAL A 44 -5.94 10.26 -16.28
CA VAL A 44 -4.87 9.73 -15.44
C VAL A 44 -5.41 9.31 -14.07
N GLY A 45 -6.32 10.05 -13.47
CA GLY A 45 -6.94 9.72 -12.18
C GLY A 45 -7.72 8.39 -12.26
N THR A 46 -8.62 8.26 -13.22
CA THR A 46 -9.42 7.04 -13.47
C THR A 46 -8.50 5.85 -13.81
N GLY A 47 -7.53 6.08 -14.70
CA GLY A 47 -6.58 5.04 -15.12
C GLY A 47 -5.66 4.59 -13.97
N SER A 48 -5.19 5.50 -13.12
CA SER A 48 -4.36 5.17 -11.95
C SER A 48 -5.14 4.32 -10.94
N PHE A 49 -6.41 4.64 -10.72
CA PHE A 49 -7.29 3.85 -9.87
C PHE A 49 -7.49 2.43 -10.42
N ALA A 50 -7.83 2.29 -11.70
CA ALA A 50 -7.97 0.99 -12.35
C ALA A 50 -6.68 0.18 -12.31
N ASN A 51 -5.54 0.83 -12.55
CA ASN A 51 -4.22 0.20 -12.43
C ASN A 51 -3.91 -0.27 -10.99
N PHE A 52 -4.29 0.51 -9.98
CA PHE A 52 -4.10 0.11 -8.58
C PHE A 52 -4.87 -1.17 -8.24
N LEU A 53 -6.13 -1.29 -8.69
CA LEU A 53 -6.92 -2.52 -8.53
C LEU A 53 -6.28 -3.71 -9.25
N ALA A 54 -5.83 -3.50 -10.49
CA ALA A 54 -5.16 -4.54 -11.28
C ALA A 54 -3.86 -5.03 -10.62
N MET A 55 -3.08 -4.11 -10.01
CA MET A 55 -1.83 -4.43 -9.33
C MET A 55 -2.03 -5.09 -7.96
N ALA A 56 -3.16 -4.87 -7.30
CA ALA A 56 -3.40 -5.35 -5.93
C ALA A 56 -3.11 -6.85 -5.78
N PHE A 57 -3.48 -7.63 -6.79
CA PHE A 57 -3.27 -9.08 -6.80
C PHE A 57 -1.79 -9.49 -6.81
N ILE A 58 -0.94 -8.76 -7.54
CA ILE A 58 0.47 -9.13 -7.70
C ILE A 58 1.34 -8.59 -6.56
N THR A 59 0.87 -7.55 -5.84
CA THR A 59 1.61 -6.93 -4.72
C THR A 59 1.77 -7.87 -3.53
N GLY A 60 0.87 -8.86 -3.39
CA GLY A 60 0.93 -9.89 -2.35
C GLY A 60 2.23 -10.72 -2.35
N LEU A 61 2.94 -10.82 -3.49
CA LEU A 61 4.22 -11.51 -3.58
C LEU A 61 5.26 -10.94 -2.60
N SER A 62 5.21 -9.63 -2.34
CA SER A 62 6.10 -8.99 -1.37
C SER A 62 6.05 -9.64 0.01
N ALA A 63 4.85 -9.90 0.53
CA ALA A 63 4.66 -10.49 1.86
C ALA A 63 5.17 -11.95 1.92
N GLY A 64 4.89 -12.75 0.87
CA GLY A 64 5.38 -14.12 0.78
C GLY A 64 6.90 -14.20 0.79
N VAL A 65 7.57 -13.40 -0.04
CA VAL A 65 9.03 -13.36 -0.10
C VAL A 65 9.62 -12.86 1.21
N GLN A 66 9.07 -11.78 1.78
CA GLN A 66 9.55 -11.18 3.03
C GLN A 66 9.51 -12.20 4.18
N THR A 67 8.40 -12.91 4.33
CA THR A 67 8.20 -13.92 5.38
C THR A 67 9.21 -15.05 5.26
N ILE A 68 9.40 -15.61 4.06
CA ILE A 68 10.34 -16.73 3.84
C ILE A 68 11.79 -16.27 4.00
N ALA A 69 12.16 -15.15 3.38
CA ALA A 69 13.53 -14.63 3.44
C ALA A 69 13.95 -14.28 4.87
N SER A 70 13.07 -13.62 5.66
CA SER A 70 13.34 -13.31 7.06
C SER A 70 13.48 -14.57 7.92
N ARG A 71 12.65 -15.59 7.67
CA ARG A 71 12.75 -16.87 8.36
C ARG A 71 14.07 -17.57 8.07
N ARG A 72 14.48 -17.69 6.78
CA ARG A 72 15.76 -18.27 6.37
C ARG A 72 16.97 -17.55 6.96
N MET A 73 16.92 -16.22 7.01
CA MET A 73 17.93 -15.41 7.65
C MET A 73 18.03 -15.70 9.16
N GLY A 74 16.89 -15.85 9.85
CA GLY A 74 16.87 -16.23 11.26
C GLY A 74 17.42 -17.63 11.54
N GLU A 75 17.17 -18.57 10.64
CA GLU A 75 17.67 -19.95 10.68
C GLU A 75 19.20 -20.05 10.42
N GLY A 76 19.88 -18.94 10.06
CA GLY A 76 21.28 -18.96 9.63
C GLY A 76 21.48 -19.58 8.24
N ARG A 77 20.42 -19.76 7.46
CA ARG A 77 20.45 -20.29 6.09
C ARG A 77 20.66 -19.18 5.07
N ASP A 78 21.71 -18.41 5.27
CA ASP A 78 22.00 -17.22 4.47
C ASP A 78 22.11 -17.53 2.97
N ALA A 79 22.63 -18.70 2.61
CA ALA A 79 22.76 -19.15 1.21
C ALA A 79 21.42 -19.45 0.51
N GLU A 80 20.31 -19.47 1.24
CA GLU A 80 18.97 -19.78 0.71
C GLU A 80 17.96 -18.64 0.87
N THR A 81 18.38 -17.50 1.38
CA THR A 81 17.50 -16.34 1.62
C THR A 81 16.84 -15.83 0.35
N ALA A 82 17.52 -15.86 -0.80
CA ALA A 82 17.01 -15.37 -2.09
C ALA A 82 16.30 -16.45 -2.93
N VAL A 83 16.20 -17.69 -2.46
CA VAL A 83 15.50 -18.75 -3.19
C VAL A 83 14.01 -18.39 -3.36
N SER A 84 13.38 -17.87 -2.31
CA SER A 84 11.98 -17.39 -2.39
C SER A 84 11.82 -16.21 -3.35
N LEU A 85 12.80 -15.32 -3.44
CA LEU A 85 12.81 -14.24 -4.42
C LEU A 85 12.81 -14.81 -5.85
N ASN A 86 13.68 -15.78 -6.16
CA ASN A 86 13.73 -16.40 -7.51
C ASN A 86 12.38 -17.03 -7.89
N GLY A 87 11.72 -17.71 -6.94
CA GLY A 87 10.39 -18.28 -7.14
C GLY A 87 9.34 -17.21 -7.40
N ALA A 88 9.35 -16.12 -6.61
CA ALA A 88 8.42 -15.02 -6.79
C ALA A 88 8.62 -14.25 -8.11
N LEU A 89 9.88 -14.10 -8.57
CA LEU A 89 10.17 -13.53 -9.89
C LEU A 89 9.59 -14.40 -11.02
N LEU A 90 9.69 -15.72 -10.89
CA LEU A 90 9.08 -16.66 -11.84
C LEU A 90 7.54 -16.56 -11.80
N ILE A 91 6.93 -16.51 -10.62
CA ILE A 91 5.48 -16.32 -10.47
C ILE A 91 5.05 -14.98 -11.08
N ALA A 92 5.80 -13.90 -10.83
CA ALA A 92 5.51 -12.58 -11.39
C ALA A 92 5.54 -12.61 -12.93
N LEU A 93 6.45 -13.37 -13.54
CA LEU A 93 6.50 -13.55 -14.97
C LEU A 93 5.33 -14.40 -15.49
N LEU A 94 5.11 -15.58 -14.89
CA LEU A 94 4.10 -16.54 -15.34
C LEU A 94 2.67 -16.06 -15.15
N ILE A 95 2.40 -15.25 -14.13
CA ILE A 95 1.07 -14.67 -13.87
C ILE A 95 0.97 -13.26 -14.46
N GLY A 96 1.99 -12.43 -14.28
CA GLY A 96 1.97 -11.04 -14.72
C GLY A 96 1.90 -10.89 -16.23
N LEU A 97 2.55 -11.77 -17.00
CA LEU A 97 2.52 -11.69 -18.46
C LEU A 97 1.14 -12.02 -19.05
N PRO A 98 0.49 -13.16 -18.73
CA PRO A 98 -0.87 -13.42 -19.17
C PRO A 98 -1.87 -12.37 -18.67
N LEU A 99 -1.75 -11.93 -17.43
CA LEU A 99 -2.60 -10.89 -16.86
C LEU A 99 -2.45 -9.57 -17.63
N SER A 100 -1.22 -9.17 -17.97
CA SER A 100 -0.95 -7.98 -18.78
C SER A 100 -1.61 -8.08 -20.17
N ILE A 101 -1.50 -9.22 -20.84
CA ILE A 101 -2.11 -9.47 -22.15
C ILE A 101 -3.62 -9.39 -22.08
N VAL A 102 -4.24 -10.03 -21.07
CA VAL A 102 -5.69 -10.01 -20.88
C VAL A 102 -6.17 -8.58 -20.58
N LEU A 103 -5.50 -7.88 -19.68
CA LEU A 103 -5.87 -6.50 -19.33
C LEU A 103 -5.71 -5.55 -20.53
N LEU A 104 -4.68 -5.69 -21.35
CA LEU A 104 -4.52 -4.89 -22.55
C LEU A 104 -5.75 -4.97 -23.48
N GLN A 105 -6.34 -6.17 -23.59
CA GLN A 105 -7.54 -6.38 -24.41
C GLN A 105 -8.83 -5.91 -23.70
N LEU A 106 -8.87 -5.99 -22.37
CA LEU A 106 -10.05 -5.61 -21.59
C LEU A 106 -10.16 -4.10 -21.35
N VAL A 107 -9.04 -3.38 -21.26
CA VAL A 107 -9.00 -1.93 -20.96
C VAL A 107 -9.93 -1.11 -21.83
N PRO A 108 -10.01 -1.27 -23.18
CA PRO A 108 -10.92 -0.50 -24.02
C PRO A 108 -12.39 -0.68 -23.70
N TYR A 109 -12.77 -1.81 -23.10
CA TYR A 109 -14.17 -2.12 -22.72
C TYR A 109 -14.47 -1.71 -21.27
N VAL A 110 -13.48 -1.82 -20.37
CA VAL A 110 -13.67 -1.53 -18.94
C VAL A 110 -13.54 -0.04 -18.64
N PHE A 111 -12.63 0.67 -19.32
CA PHE A 111 -12.38 2.08 -19.04
C PHE A 111 -13.62 2.97 -19.27
N PRO A 112 -14.41 2.82 -20.37
CA PRO A 112 -15.64 3.59 -20.58
C PRO A 112 -16.73 3.35 -19.55
N VAL A 113 -16.71 2.18 -18.87
CA VAL A 113 -17.63 1.90 -17.75
C VAL A 113 -17.24 2.68 -16.49
N LEU A 114 -15.94 2.94 -16.30
CA LEU A 114 -15.43 3.71 -15.17
C LEU A 114 -15.60 5.22 -15.38
N ASN A 115 -15.44 5.68 -16.62
CA ASN A 115 -15.65 7.07 -17.00
C ASN A 115 -16.25 7.11 -18.43
N PRO A 116 -17.50 7.56 -18.59
CA PRO A 116 -18.19 7.54 -19.89
C PRO A 116 -17.84 8.73 -20.79
N ASP A 117 -17.08 9.74 -20.33
CA ASP A 117 -16.72 10.91 -21.13
C ASP A 117 -15.76 10.50 -22.27
N PRO A 118 -16.15 10.73 -23.55
CA PRO A 118 -15.35 10.33 -24.69
C PRO A 118 -13.95 10.96 -24.71
N ALA A 119 -13.80 12.23 -24.30
CA ALA A 119 -12.51 12.92 -24.26
C ALA A 119 -11.56 12.32 -23.21
N VAL A 120 -12.11 11.89 -22.07
CA VAL A 120 -11.39 11.19 -21.01
C VAL A 120 -11.02 9.76 -21.46
N VAL A 121 -11.93 9.06 -22.14
CA VAL A 121 -11.70 7.70 -22.66
C VAL A 121 -10.59 7.68 -23.71
N GLU A 122 -10.57 8.66 -24.63
CA GLU A 122 -9.57 8.76 -25.69
C GLU A 122 -8.14 8.81 -25.12
N GLN A 123 -7.90 9.51 -24.03
CA GLN A 123 -6.61 9.62 -23.37
C GLN A 123 -6.38 8.51 -22.34
N GLY A 124 -7.41 8.10 -21.61
CA GLY A 124 -7.32 7.17 -20.50
C GLY A 124 -7.10 5.73 -20.90
N VAL A 125 -7.68 5.27 -22.01
CA VAL A 125 -7.46 3.91 -22.51
C VAL A 125 -6.00 3.66 -22.85
N PRO A 126 -5.33 4.46 -23.72
CA PRO A 126 -3.91 4.21 -24.02
C PRO A 126 -3.00 4.48 -22.82
N TYR A 127 -3.34 5.42 -21.91
CA TYR A 127 -2.64 5.60 -20.63
C TYR A 127 -2.65 4.31 -19.81
N LEU A 128 -3.82 3.73 -19.56
CA LEU A 128 -3.95 2.52 -18.76
C LEU A 128 -3.32 1.30 -19.45
N GLN A 129 -3.43 1.20 -20.79
CA GLN A 129 -2.76 0.16 -21.56
C GLN A 129 -1.23 0.22 -21.39
N ALA A 130 -0.64 1.41 -21.42
CA ALA A 130 0.79 1.59 -21.14
C ALA A 130 1.16 1.13 -19.72
N ARG A 131 0.31 1.44 -18.72
CA ARG A 131 0.52 1.04 -17.33
C ARG A 131 0.45 -0.47 -17.11
N VAL A 132 -0.50 -1.16 -17.74
CA VAL A 132 -0.65 -2.62 -17.56
C VAL A 132 0.46 -3.42 -18.23
N LEU A 133 1.16 -2.85 -19.21
CA LEU A 133 2.38 -3.45 -19.78
C LEU A 133 3.50 -3.60 -18.73
N ALA A 134 3.52 -2.78 -17.70
CA ALA A 134 4.51 -2.86 -16.63
C ALA A 134 4.15 -3.88 -15.53
N MET A 135 3.06 -4.64 -15.64
CA MET A 135 2.55 -5.52 -14.58
C MET A 135 3.57 -6.56 -14.13
N VAL A 136 4.33 -7.15 -15.07
CA VAL A 136 5.41 -8.10 -14.75
C VAL A 136 6.49 -7.42 -13.91
N ALA A 137 6.93 -6.24 -14.34
CA ALA A 137 7.96 -5.47 -13.64
C ALA A 137 7.49 -5.05 -12.24
N VAL A 138 6.22 -4.68 -12.09
CA VAL A 138 5.60 -4.38 -10.79
C VAL A 138 5.70 -5.59 -9.86
N GLY A 139 5.29 -6.78 -10.31
CA GLY A 139 5.38 -8.01 -9.52
C GLY A 139 6.81 -8.34 -9.10
N MET A 140 7.78 -8.16 -10.01
CA MET A 140 9.20 -8.35 -9.71
C MET A 140 9.69 -7.32 -8.67
N ASN A 141 9.33 -6.05 -8.82
CA ASN A 141 9.74 -4.98 -7.90
C ASN A 141 9.17 -5.21 -6.49
N PHE A 142 7.92 -5.65 -6.37
CA PHE A 142 7.33 -6.03 -5.07
C PHE A 142 8.02 -7.26 -4.46
N SER A 143 8.43 -8.22 -5.27
CA SER A 143 9.21 -9.39 -4.80
C SER A 143 10.58 -8.96 -4.25
N PHE A 144 11.30 -8.09 -4.96
CA PHE A 144 12.54 -7.50 -4.47
C PHE A 144 12.34 -6.68 -3.19
N ARG A 145 11.28 -5.86 -3.12
CA ARG A 145 10.94 -5.12 -1.89
C ARG A 145 10.79 -6.07 -0.70
N GLY A 146 10.02 -7.14 -0.88
CA GLY A 146 9.86 -8.16 0.17
C GLY A 146 11.19 -8.77 0.59
N TYR A 147 12.04 -9.12 -0.36
CA TYR A 147 13.36 -9.68 -0.08
C TYR A 147 14.26 -8.72 0.70
N TRP A 148 14.42 -7.47 0.22
CA TRP A 148 15.28 -6.50 0.89
C TRP A 148 14.82 -6.18 2.30
N ASN A 149 13.51 -6.09 2.51
CA ASN A 149 12.94 -5.89 3.85
C ASN A 149 13.20 -7.12 4.74
N GLY A 150 13.00 -8.34 4.21
CA GLY A 150 13.21 -9.59 4.95
C GLY A 150 14.64 -9.81 5.43
N VAL A 151 15.64 -9.34 4.64
CA VAL A 151 17.07 -9.50 4.96
C VAL A 151 17.72 -8.23 5.53
N ASN A 152 16.95 -7.29 6.07
CA ASN A 152 17.40 -6.04 6.70
C ASN A 152 18.19 -5.09 5.76
N LEU A 153 17.96 -5.18 4.45
CA LEU A 153 18.57 -4.33 3.44
C LEU A 153 17.58 -3.35 2.81
N SER A 154 16.61 -2.87 3.60
CA SER A 154 15.56 -1.94 3.17
C SER A 154 16.09 -0.66 2.52
N GLN A 155 17.34 -0.28 2.79
CA GLN A 155 18.01 0.83 2.10
C GLN A 155 18.12 0.61 0.58
N LEU A 156 18.23 -0.65 0.12
CA LEU A 156 18.30 -0.97 -1.31
C LEU A 156 16.93 -0.78 -1.97
N TYR A 157 15.84 -1.03 -1.24
CA TYR A 157 14.49 -0.68 -1.66
C TYR A 157 14.36 0.84 -1.87
N LEU A 158 14.73 1.65 -0.86
CA LEU A 158 14.67 3.12 -0.98
C LEU A 158 15.51 3.64 -2.15
N ARG A 159 16.76 3.15 -2.30
CA ARG A 159 17.64 3.56 -3.40
C ARG A 159 17.02 3.29 -4.77
N THR A 160 16.39 2.12 -4.94
CA THR A 160 15.73 1.77 -6.20
C THR A 160 14.55 2.68 -6.49
N LEU A 161 13.74 2.99 -5.47
CA LEU A 161 12.63 3.93 -5.65
C LEU A 161 13.12 5.32 -6.09
N LEU A 162 14.18 5.83 -5.47
CA LEU A 162 14.75 7.14 -5.86
C LEU A 162 15.24 7.14 -7.32
N VAL A 163 15.86 6.04 -7.77
CA VAL A 163 16.26 5.88 -9.19
C VAL A 163 15.03 5.85 -10.10
N MET A 164 13.99 5.09 -9.72
CA MET A 164 12.73 5.03 -10.47
C MET A 164 12.06 6.40 -10.56
N HIS A 165 12.00 7.13 -9.44
CA HIS A 165 11.37 8.45 -9.39
C HIS A 165 12.11 9.46 -10.26
N ALA A 166 13.45 9.48 -10.20
CA ALA A 166 14.26 10.35 -11.06
C ALA A 166 14.04 10.02 -12.56
N ALA A 167 14.03 8.72 -12.91
CA ALA A 167 13.72 8.30 -14.26
C ALA A 167 12.31 8.68 -14.70
N ASN A 168 11.31 8.51 -13.80
CA ASN A 168 9.92 8.84 -14.11
C ASN A 168 9.73 10.34 -14.35
N ILE A 169 10.25 11.19 -13.47
CA ILE A 169 10.16 12.67 -13.60
C ILE A 169 10.81 13.13 -14.92
N LEU A 170 12.00 12.60 -15.22
CA LEU A 170 12.70 12.93 -16.47
C LEU A 170 11.88 12.49 -17.70
N LEU A 171 11.39 11.24 -17.68
CA LEU A 171 10.60 10.70 -18.79
C LEU A 171 9.24 11.40 -18.92
N ASN A 172 8.61 11.79 -17.83
CA ASN A 172 7.40 12.62 -17.87
C ASN A 172 7.67 13.95 -18.57
N TRP A 173 8.75 14.65 -18.20
CA TRP A 173 9.13 15.89 -18.84
C TRP A 173 9.39 15.72 -20.35
N VAL A 174 10.01 14.61 -20.74
CA VAL A 174 10.27 14.30 -22.15
C VAL A 174 9.00 13.93 -22.91
N LEU A 175 8.20 12.98 -22.39
CA LEU A 175 7.11 12.34 -23.14
C LEU A 175 5.78 13.08 -23.01
N ILE A 176 5.50 13.72 -21.88
CA ILE A 176 4.28 14.53 -21.71
C ILE A 176 4.36 15.77 -22.61
N PHE A 177 5.48 16.48 -22.54
CA PHE A 177 5.63 17.81 -23.17
C PHE A 177 6.36 17.79 -24.53
N GLY A 178 6.94 16.66 -24.93
CA GLY A 178 7.62 16.53 -26.22
C GLY A 178 9.01 17.16 -26.27
N HIS A 179 9.78 17.06 -25.18
CA HIS A 179 11.15 17.58 -25.15
C HIS A 179 12.16 16.58 -25.75
N LEU A 180 13.37 17.06 -26.03
CA LEU A 180 14.49 16.27 -26.61
C LEU A 180 14.16 15.60 -27.92
N GLY A 181 13.22 16.12 -28.71
CA GLY A 181 12.83 15.56 -30.03
C GLY A 181 11.81 14.42 -29.94
N ALA A 182 11.30 14.10 -28.74
CA ALA A 182 10.19 13.15 -28.59
C ALA A 182 8.86 13.83 -28.95
N PRO A 183 7.85 13.08 -29.43
CA PRO A 183 6.51 13.63 -29.62
C PRO A 183 5.86 13.95 -28.28
N ALA A 184 5.09 15.04 -28.21
CA ALA A 184 4.27 15.36 -27.06
C ALA A 184 3.09 14.38 -26.99
N MET A 185 3.10 13.48 -26.02
CA MET A 185 2.11 12.41 -25.85
C MET A 185 1.04 12.73 -24.79
N GLY A 186 1.15 13.88 -24.09
CA GLY A 186 0.18 14.26 -23.06
C GLY A 186 0.02 13.21 -21.96
N ALA A 187 -1.22 12.91 -21.59
CA ALA A 187 -1.55 11.93 -20.55
C ALA A 187 -0.98 10.52 -20.86
N VAL A 188 -0.99 10.11 -22.13
CA VAL A 188 -0.42 8.83 -22.55
C VAL A 188 1.08 8.77 -22.25
N GLY A 189 1.79 9.91 -22.47
CA GLY A 189 3.21 10.06 -22.12
C GLY A 189 3.49 9.78 -20.66
N ALA A 190 2.63 10.20 -19.74
CA ALA A 190 2.74 9.88 -18.31
C ALA A 190 2.63 8.37 -18.04
N GLY A 191 1.72 7.68 -18.73
CA GLY A 191 1.57 6.22 -18.63
C GLY A 191 2.83 5.48 -19.12
N VAL A 192 3.34 5.86 -20.28
CA VAL A 192 4.56 5.29 -20.88
C VAL A 192 5.79 5.57 -20.01
N ALA A 193 5.95 6.81 -19.55
CA ALA A 193 7.05 7.19 -18.66
C ALA A 193 7.06 6.35 -17.37
N SER A 194 5.90 6.17 -16.75
CA SER A 194 5.76 5.35 -15.55
C SER A 194 6.07 3.87 -15.82
N ALA A 195 5.65 3.33 -16.96
CA ALA A 195 5.95 1.95 -17.33
C ALA A 195 7.46 1.76 -17.53
N ILE A 196 8.12 2.64 -18.30
CA ILE A 196 9.57 2.59 -18.54
C ILE A 196 10.33 2.74 -17.21
N ALA A 197 9.97 3.71 -16.36
CA ALA A 197 10.60 3.92 -15.05
C ALA A 197 10.48 2.67 -14.15
N THR A 198 9.36 1.96 -14.22
CA THR A 198 9.16 0.70 -13.50
C THR A 198 10.15 -0.38 -13.98
N TYR A 199 10.37 -0.52 -15.29
CA TYR A 199 11.37 -1.43 -15.84
C TYR A 199 12.81 -1.01 -15.53
N VAL A 200 13.11 0.30 -15.52
CA VAL A 200 14.41 0.83 -15.06
C VAL A 200 14.67 0.40 -13.61
N GLY A 201 13.67 0.53 -12.75
CA GLY A 201 13.74 0.04 -11.36
C GLY A 201 13.98 -1.45 -11.27
N THR A 202 13.27 -2.24 -12.09
CA THR A 202 13.48 -3.70 -12.17
C THR A 202 14.92 -4.02 -12.56
N GLY A 203 15.45 -3.39 -13.62
CA GLY A 203 16.84 -3.57 -14.03
C GLY A 203 17.84 -3.22 -12.93
N TYR A 204 17.59 -2.11 -12.22
CA TYR A 204 18.42 -1.72 -11.08
C TYR A 204 18.34 -2.71 -9.92
N TYR A 205 17.16 -3.27 -9.62
CA TYR A 205 17.01 -4.34 -8.65
C TYR A 205 17.78 -5.61 -9.03
N PHE A 206 17.77 -6.00 -10.31
CA PHE A 206 18.60 -7.13 -10.78
C PHE A 206 20.08 -6.86 -10.57
N LEU A 207 20.57 -5.65 -10.86
CA LEU A 207 21.97 -5.28 -10.59
C LEU A 207 22.31 -5.36 -9.11
N LEU A 208 21.43 -4.86 -8.23
CA LEU A 208 21.58 -4.98 -6.78
C LEU A 208 21.50 -6.43 -6.33
N GLY A 209 20.62 -7.23 -6.91
CA GLY A 209 20.50 -8.68 -6.66
C GLY A 209 21.78 -9.43 -6.97
N LEU A 210 22.41 -9.15 -8.10
CA LEU A 210 23.70 -9.73 -8.48
C LEU A 210 24.82 -9.34 -7.51
N ARG A 211 24.78 -8.13 -6.96
CA ARG A 211 25.82 -7.65 -6.02
C ARG A 211 25.61 -8.14 -4.58
N HIS A 212 24.38 -8.15 -4.07
CA HIS A 212 24.09 -8.33 -2.65
C HIS A 212 23.35 -9.62 -2.32
N ALA A 213 22.59 -10.23 -3.27
CA ALA A 213 21.78 -11.41 -3.04
C ALA A 213 22.37 -12.69 -3.65
N ARG A 214 23.45 -12.61 -4.42
CA ARG A 214 24.04 -13.78 -5.09
C ARG A 214 24.56 -14.85 -4.12
N LYS A 215 25.07 -14.44 -2.98
CA LYS A 215 25.47 -15.35 -1.90
C LYS A 215 24.25 -16.04 -1.27
N GLY A 216 23.10 -15.38 -1.25
CA GLY A 216 21.81 -15.90 -0.81
C GLY A 216 21.10 -16.80 -1.82
N GLY A 217 21.74 -17.16 -2.95
CA GLY A 217 21.17 -18.05 -3.97
C GLY A 217 20.41 -17.32 -5.10
N PHE A 218 20.51 -16.00 -5.21
CA PHE A 218 19.86 -15.24 -6.27
C PHE A 218 20.30 -15.73 -7.67
N LEU A 219 19.33 -16.08 -8.53
CA LEU A 219 19.51 -16.66 -9.87
C LEU A 219 20.37 -17.94 -9.91
N ARG A 220 20.50 -18.67 -8.80
CA ARG A 220 21.27 -19.91 -8.73
C ARG A 220 20.40 -21.13 -8.45
N LYS A 221 19.32 -20.97 -7.69
CA LYS A 221 18.45 -22.06 -7.24
C LYS A 221 17.00 -21.58 -7.23
N LEU A 222 16.13 -22.35 -7.85
CA LEU A 222 14.68 -22.16 -7.72
C LEU A 222 14.17 -22.94 -6.50
N PRO A 223 13.08 -22.49 -5.87
CA PRO A 223 12.41 -23.31 -4.86
C PRO A 223 11.83 -24.55 -5.52
N ASP A 224 11.72 -25.62 -4.74
CA ASP A 224 10.97 -26.80 -5.11
C ASP A 224 9.45 -26.52 -5.19
N ALA A 225 8.66 -27.52 -5.54
CA ALA A 225 7.21 -27.37 -5.68
C ALA A 225 6.53 -26.92 -4.36
N ASP A 226 7.02 -27.42 -3.22
CA ASP A 226 6.51 -27.06 -1.90
C ASP A 226 6.88 -25.62 -1.53
N GLY A 227 8.07 -25.17 -1.85
CA GLY A 227 8.50 -23.79 -1.70
C GLY A 227 7.69 -22.83 -2.58
N MET A 228 7.41 -23.19 -3.85
CA MET A 228 6.52 -22.42 -4.73
C MET A 228 5.10 -22.34 -4.18
N ARG A 229 4.57 -23.44 -3.68
CA ARG A 229 3.25 -23.50 -3.03
C ARG A 229 3.22 -22.63 -1.77
N THR A 230 4.30 -22.62 -0.99
CA THR A 230 4.40 -21.81 0.22
C THR A 230 4.40 -20.31 -0.12
N ILE A 231 5.14 -19.89 -1.15
CA ILE A 231 5.10 -18.49 -1.66
C ILE A 231 3.65 -18.14 -2.01
N GLY A 232 2.96 -18.97 -2.80
CA GLY A 232 1.57 -18.74 -3.20
C GLY A 232 0.62 -18.68 -1.99
N ARG A 233 0.77 -19.60 -1.03
CA ARG A 233 -0.06 -19.66 0.19
C ARG A 233 0.08 -18.42 1.07
N LEU A 234 1.24 -17.78 1.08
CA LEU A 234 1.48 -16.56 1.83
C LEU A 234 1.09 -15.31 1.02
N ALA A 235 1.34 -15.30 -0.28
CA ALA A 235 1.07 -14.16 -1.15
C ALA A 235 -0.42 -13.95 -1.42
N LEU A 236 -1.16 -15.03 -1.70
CA LEU A 236 -2.56 -14.97 -2.13
C LEU A 236 -3.49 -14.32 -1.09
N PRO A 237 -3.44 -14.65 0.22
CA PRO A 237 -4.25 -13.95 1.21
C PRO A 237 -3.94 -12.46 1.28
N ASN A 238 -2.66 -12.06 1.17
CA ASN A 238 -2.29 -10.65 1.15
C ASN A 238 -2.80 -9.92 -0.10
N ALA A 239 -2.78 -10.59 -1.25
CA ALA A 239 -3.35 -10.06 -2.48
C ALA A 239 -4.85 -9.77 -2.34
N PHE A 240 -5.62 -10.74 -1.83
CA PHE A 240 -7.04 -10.55 -1.55
C PHE A 240 -7.28 -9.46 -0.51
N GLN A 241 -6.49 -9.42 0.57
CA GLN A 241 -6.61 -8.38 1.59
C GLN A 241 -6.44 -6.98 0.98
N GLN A 242 -5.46 -6.77 0.10
CA GLN A 242 -5.24 -5.49 -0.57
C GLN A 242 -6.37 -5.13 -1.54
N LEU A 243 -6.87 -6.11 -2.30
CA LEU A 243 -7.99 -5.91 -3.21
C LEU A 243 -9.26 -5.50 -2.45
N PHE A 244 -9.63 -6.25 -1.41
CA PHE A 244 -10.81 -5.95 -0.61
C PHE A 244 -10.68 -4.64 0.18
N PHE A 245 -9.48 -4.30 0.64
CA PHE A 245 -9.20 -3.03 1.28
C PHE A 245 -9.46 -1.86 0.32
N ALA A 246 -8.93 -1.93 -0.90
CA ALA A 246 -9.15 -0.93 -1.93
C ALA A 246 -10.62 -0.81 -2.34
N ALA A 247 -11.28 -1.94 -2.61
CA ALA A 247 -12.69 -1.97 -2.96
C ALA A 247 -13.57 -1.40 -1.83
N GLY A 248 -13.21 -1.65 -0.57
CA GLY A 248 -13.92 -1.12 0.59
C GLY A 248 -13.89 0.40 0.69
N PHE A 249 -12.79 1.04 0.27
CA PHE A 249 -12.75 2.51 0.19
C PHE A 249 -13.71 3.07 -0.85
N ASN A 250 -13.87 2.41 -1.99
CA ASN A 250 -14.84 2.84 -3.00
C ASN A 250 -16.29 2.73 -2.51
N VAL A 251 -16.59 1.63 -1.83
CA VAL A 251 -17.91 1.48 -1.19
C VAL A 251 -18.13 2.55 -0.13
N LEU A 252 -17.10 2.89 0.67
CA LEU A 252 -17.18 3.97 1.65
C LEU A 252 -17.48 5.32 0.98
N PHE A 253 -16.77 5.69 -0.09
CA PHE A 253 -17.04 6.93 -0.83
C PHE A 253 -18.44 6.94 -1.46
N TRP A 254 -18.88 5.79 -1.97
CA TRP A 254 -20.26 5.65 -2.45
C TRP A 254 -21.28 5.87 -1.33
N ILE A 255 -21.05 5.30 -0.12
CA ILE A 255 -21.89 5.53 1.05
C ILE A 255 -21.95 7.02 1.40
N ILE A 256 -20.79 7.70 1.47
CA ILE A 256 -20.73 9.14 1.80
C ILE A 256 -21.45 9.98 0.74
N ALA A 257 -21.30 9.66 -0.53
CA ALA A 257 -22.00 10.38 -1.60
C ALA A 257 -23.52 10.24 -1.57
N HIS A 258 -24.06 9.30 -0.79
CA HIS A 258 -25.49 9.03 -0.64
C HIS A 258 -26.01 9.33 0.78
N THR A 259 -25.26 10.05 1.61
CA THR A 259 -25.68 10.41 2.98
C THR A 259 -26.88 11.35 2.99
N ASP A 260 -26.93 12.29 2.04
CA ASP A 260 -28.05 13.19 1.87
C ASP A 260 -28.52 13.21 0.41
N VAL A 261 -29.56 12.43 0.12
CA VAL A 261 -30.14 12.35 -1.24
C VAL A 261 -30.97 13.60 -1.56
N ALA A 262 -31.45 14.31 -0.53
CA ALA A 262 -32.31 15.50 -0.69
C ALA A 262 -31.46 16.76 -0.95
N ASP A 263 -30.25 16.87 -0.38
CA ASP A 263 -29.30 17.95 -0.60
C ASP A 263 -27.99 17.45 -1.20
N GLN A 264 -27.94 17.46 -2.53
CA GLN A 264 -26.79 17.02 -3.30
C GLN A 264 -25.55 17.93 -3.11
N ALA A 265 -25.74 19.20 -2.79
CA ALA A 265 -24.64 20.12 -2.50
C ALA A 265 -23.98 19.74 -1.16
N HIS A 266 -24.77 19.42 -0.15
CA HIS A 266 -24.27 18.95 1.15
C HIS A 266 -23.53 17.62 1.01
N ALA A 267 -24.07 16.64 0.29
CA ALA A 267 -23.40 15.37 0.03
C ALA A 267 -22.06 15.54 -0.71
N THR A 268 -21.98 16.48 -1.65
CA THR A 268 -20.72 16.81 -2.35
C THR A 268 -19.69 17.40 -1.38
N ALA A 269 -20.11 18.28 -0.48
CA ALA A 269 -19.23 18.85 0.56
C ALA A 269 -18.73 17.77 1.53
N GLU A 270 -19.57 16.81 1.93
CA GLU A 270 -19.16 15.67 2.75
C GLU A 270 -18.13 14.78 2.05
N VAL A 271 -18.28 14.52 0.75
CA VAL A 271 -17.29 13.76 -0.04
C VAL A 271 -15.97 14.52 -0.12
N ALA A 272 -15.99 15.83 -0.33
CA ALA A 272 -14.79 16.67 -0.36
C ALA A 272 -14.09 16.68 0.99
N ALA A 273 -14.83 16.87 2.09
CA ALA A 273 -14.34 16.79 3.46
C ALA A 273 -13.70 15.42 3.76
N ALA A 274 -14.38 14.33 3.41
CA ALA A 274 -13.90 12.96 3.58
C ALA A 274 -12.58 12.72 2.84
N ASN A 275 -12.50 13.21 1.59
CA ASN A 275 -11.30 13.06 0.77
C ASN A 275 -10.08 13.72 1.41
N VAL A 276 -10.23 14.96 1.89
CA VAL A 276 -9.16 15.69 2.56
C VAL A 276 -8.75 15.00 3.86
N VAL A 277 -9.71 14.60 4.71
CA VAL A 277 -9.43 13.89 5.96
C VAL A 277 -8.68 12.59 5.69
N LEU A 278 -9.06 11.80 4.66
CA LEU A 278 -8.37 10.57 4.29
C LEU A 278 -6.95 10.82 3.79
N ASN A 279 -6.74 11.83 2.93
CA ASN A 279 -5.41 12.17 2.42
C ASN A 279 -4.47 12.62 3.54
N VAL A 280 -4.94 13.47 4.45
CA VAL A 280 -4.16 13.90 5.63
C VAL A 280 -3.85 12.72 6.54
N THR A 281 -4.83 11.84 6.77
CA THR A 281 -4.65 10.62 7.57
C THR A 281 -3.60 9.70 6.95
N LEU A 282 -3.60 9.55 5.63
CA LEU A 282 -2.68 8.66 4.91
C LEU A 282 -1.21 9.04 5.19
N VAL A 283 -0.87 10.33 5.24
CA VAL A 283 0.48 10.79 5.57
C VAL A 283 0.94 10.27 6.94
N SER A 284 0.05 10.29 7.92
CA SER A 284 0.34 9.81 9.28
C SER A 284 0.31 8.28 9.42
N VAL A 285 -0.38 7.58 8.51
CA VAL A 285 -0.47 6.11 8.48
C VAL A 285 0.81 5.48 7.89
N LEU A 286 1.52 6.16 6.99
CA LEU A 286 2.72 5.61 6.34
C LEU A 286 3.82 5.15 7.32
N PRO A 287 4.16 5.90 8.38
CA PRO A 287 5.08 5.41 9.40
C PRO A 287 4.61 4.14 10.09
N GLY A 288 3.31 4.01 10.37
CA GLY A 288 2.72 2.80 10.93
C GLY A 288 2.89 1.57 10.03
N LEU A 289 2.66 1.74 8.72
CA LEU A 289 2.89 0.69 7.72
C LEU A 289 4.37 0.29 7.64
N GLY A 290 5.28 1.27 7.60
CA GLY A 290 6.72 1.00 7.55
C GLY A 290 7.23 0.27 8.78
N LEU A 291 6.76 0.64 9.98
CA LEU A 291 7.03 -0.05 11.23
C LEU A 291 6.42 -1.46 11.24
N GLY A 292 5.22 -1.63 10.71
CA GLY A 292 4.60 -2.94 10.55
C GLY A 292 5.44 -3.88 9.67
N LEU A 293 5.94 -3.41 8.53
CA LEU A 293 6.83 -4.20 7.67
C LEU A 293 8.17 -4.53 8.36
N ALA A 294 8.71 -3.62 9.17
CA ALA A 294 9.87 -3.92 10.00
C ALA A 294 9.57 -4.99 11.05
N ALA A 295 8.40 -4.93 11.70
CA ALA A 295 7.95 -5.96 12.64
C ALA A 295 7.84 -7.33 11.97
N ALA A 296 7.29 -7.40 10.73
CA ALA A 296 7.20 -8.65 9.97
C ALA A 296 8.58 -9.31 9.78
N SER A 297 9.61 -8.53 9.46
CA SER A 297 10.98 -9.04 9.29
C SER A 297 11.60 -9.50 10.60
N LEU A 298 11.50 -8.70 11.66
CA LEU A 298 12.10 -9.01 12.96
C LEU A 298 11.45 -10.23 13.62
N VAL A 299 10.13 -10.34 13.53
CA VAL A 299 9.35 -11.50 13.99
C VAL A 299 9.71 -12.75 13.18
N GLY A 300 9.78 -12.65 11.85
CA GLY A 300 10.20 -13.75 10.99
C GLY A 300 11.60 -14.27 11.35
N GLN A 301 12.55 -13.37 11.57
CA GLN A 301 13.92 -13.72 11.98
C GLN A 301 13.98 -14.35 13.38
N ALA A 302 13.22 -13.84 14.36
CA ALA A 302 13.17 -14.41 15.71
C ALA A 302 12.60 -15.84 15.68
N LEU A 303 11.52 -16.06 14.93
CA LEU A 303 10.98 -17.41 14.72
C LEU A 303 11.93 -18.32 13.96
N GLY A 304 12.72 -17.79 13.02
CA GLY A 304 13.78 -18.54 12.35
C GLY A 304 14.87 -19.03 13.32
N ARG A 305 15.22 -18.21 14.32
CA ARG A 305 16.12 -18.60 15.42
C ARG A 305 15.50 -19.56 16.43
N SER A 306 14.27 -20.00 16.20
CA SER A 306 13.48 -20.84 17.12
C SER A 306 13.26 -20.15 18.48
N ASP A 307 13.12 -18.82 18.49
CA ASP A 307 12.87 -18.01 19.67
C ASP A 307 11.50 -17.31 19.58
N PRO A 308 10.40 -18.02 19.91
CA PRO A 308 9.06 -17.49 19.84
C PRO A 308 8.79 -16.38 20.88
N GLU A 309 9.50 -16.39 22.02
CA GLU A 309 9.33 -15.35 23.03
C GLU A 309 9.97 -14.03 22.57
N ASP A 310 11.14 -14.08 21.93
CA ASP A 310 11.74 -12.91 21.30
C ASP A 310 10.86 -12.40 20.16
N ALA A 311 10.27 -13.29 19.36
CA ALA A 311 9.32 -12.91 18.33
C ALA A 311 8.10 -12.15 18.89
N LYS A 312 7.53 -12.64 20.00
CA LYS A 312 6.43 -11.99 20.70
C LYS A 312 6.82 -10.62 21.26
N ALA A 313 8.02 -10.52 21.82
CA ALA A 313 8.57 -9.27 22.32
C ALA A 313 8.77 -8.25 21.20
N TRP A 314 9.28 -8.66 20.01
CA TRP A 314 9.40 -7.77 18.86
C TRP A 314 8.08 -7.15 18.43
N GLY A 315 7.00 -7.94 18.37
CA GLY A 315 5.68 -7.39 18.05
C GLY A 315 5.28 -6.25 18.98
N TRP A 316 5.38 -6.44 20.30
CA TRP A 316 5.02 -5.42 21.27
C TRP A 316 5.99 -4.23 21.32
N ASP A 317 7.29 -4.45 21.12
CA ASP A 317 8.26 -3.35 21.09
C ASP A 317 8.00 -2.42 19.89
N VAL A 318 7.71 -3.00 18.72
CA VAL A 318 7.37 -2.20 17.53
C VAL A 318 6.01 -1.51 17.69
N VAL A 319 5.02 -2.16 18.34
CA VAL A 319 3.74 -1.53 18.69
C VAL A 319 3.95 -0.28 19.54
N ARG A 320 4.78 -0.36 20.59
CA ARG A 320 5.06 0.80 21.46
C ARG A 320 5.70 1.95 20.69
N ILE A 321 6.66 1.63 19.82
CA ILE A 321 7.31 2.64 18.96
C ILE A 321 6.29 3.26 18.00
N GLY A 322 5.50 2.41 17.33
CA GLY A 322 4.49 2.85 16.37
C GLY A 322 3.40 3.69 17.01
N ALA A 323 2.89 3.28 18.17
CA ALA A 323 1.89 4.04 18.90
C ALA A 323 2.41 5.41 19.31
N ALA A 324 3.65 5.49 19.82
CA ALA A 324 4.27 6.76 20.18
C ALA A 324 4.44 7.68 18.95
N VAL A 325 5.00 7.15 17.85
CA VAL A 325 5.21 7.93 16.61
C VAL A 325 3.89 8.42 16.03
N MET A 326 2.90 7.53 15.89
CA MET A 326 1.61 7.89 15.29
C MET A 326 0.81 8.82 16.20
N THR A 327 0.89 8.68 17.54
CA THR A 327 0.27 9.64 18.45
C THR A 327 0.88 11.03 18.29
N VAL A 328 2.21 11.15 18.20
CA VAL A 328 2.89 12.44 17.97
C VAL A 328 2.45 13.07 16.64
N LEU A 329 2.29 12.27 15.58
CA LEU A 329 1.80 12.74 14.29
C LEU A 329 0.30 13.08 14.30
N GLY A 330 -0.48 12.49 15.20
CA GLY A 330 -1.90 12.79 15.39
C GLY A 330 -2.15 14.07 16.19
N LEU A 331 -1.20 14.51 17.04
CA LEU A 331 -1.36 15.72 17.85
C LEU A 331 -1.70 16.98 17.04
N PRO A 332 -1.04 17.30 15.91
CA PRO A 332 -1.43 18.43 15.08
C PRO A 332 -2.85 18.34 14.56
N MET A 333 -3.32 17.14 14.17
CA MET A 333 -4.69 16.93 13.69
C MET A 333 -5.73 17.15 14.79
N LEU A 334 -5.38 16.79 16.02
CA LEU A 334 -6.24 16.97 17.18
C LEU A 334 -6.29 18.43 17.66
N LEU A 335 -5.11 19.08 17.76
CA LEU A 335 -4.97 20.40 18.38
C LEU A 335 -5.20 21.56 17.39
N PHE A 336 -4.79 21.39 16.13
CA PHE A 336 -4.81 22.42 15.09
C PHE A 336 -5.46 21.97 13.78
N PRO A 337 -6.69 21.37 13.81
CA PRO A 337 -7.32 20.84 12.61
C PRO A 337 -7.56 21.91 11.55
N ASP A 338 -7.94 23.11 11.94
CA ASP A 338 -8.26 24.21 11.02
C ASP A 338 -7.03 24.68 10.24
N LEU A 339 -5.85 24.66 10.87
CA LEU A 339 -4.59 25.00 10.20
C LEU A 339 -4.24 23.96 9.10
N ILE A 340 -4.50 22.70 9.37
CA ILE A 340 -4.23 21.63 8.41
C ILE A 340 -5.27 21.63 7.30
N LEU A 341 -6.56 21.71 7.66
CA LEU A 341 -7.67 21.68 6.70
C LEU A 341 -7.69 22.91 5.81
N GLY A 342 -7.37 24.08 6.35
CA GLY A 342 -7.36 25.36 5.62
C GLY A 342 -6.34 25.43 4.48
N VAL A 343 -5.36 24.50 4.44
CA VAL A 343 -4.47 24.34 3.29
C VAL A 343 -5.20 23.77 2.07
N PHE A 344 -6.25 22.98 2.30
CA PHE A 344 -6.94 22.20 1.27
C PHE A 344 -8.37 22.67 1.03
N LEU A 345 -9.07 23.13 2.08
CA LEU A 345 -10.46 23.50 2.06
C LEU A 345 -10.60 25.02 2.29
N HIS A 346 -11.24 25.69 1.34
CA HIS A 346 -11.44 27.14 1.35
C HIS A 346 -12.89 27.53 1.69
N GLU A 347 -13.84 26.60 1.54
CA GLU A 347 -15.24 26.77 1.91
C GLU A 347 -15.44 26.48 3.40
N ALA A 348 -16.05 27.41 4.13
CA ALA A 348 -16.23 27.31 5.58
C ALA A 348 -17.07 26.09 5.99
N ASP A 349 -18.12 25.80 5.24
CA ASP A 349 -19.04 24.67 5.53
C ASP A 349 -18.33 23.31 5.37
N THR A 350 -17.56 23.15 4.30
CA THR A 350 -16.78 21.92 4.05
C THR A 350 -15.69 21.73 5.11
N LEU A 351 -15.04 22.83 5.53
CA LEU A 351 -14.04 22.81 6.59
C LEU A 351 -14.64 22.39 7.93
N GLU A 352 -15.82 22.90 8.27
CA GLU A 352 -16.54 22.53 9.49
C GLU A 352 -16.89 21.04 9.51
N LEU A 353 -17.38 20.48 8.38
CA LEU A 353 -17.66 19.04 8.23
C LEU A 353 -16.41 18.17 8.44
N ALA A 354 -15.25 18.63 7.99
CA ALA A 354 -13.98 17.89 8.10
C ALA A 354 -13.33 17.97 9.48
N ARG A 355 -13.60 19.04 10.27
CA ARG A 355 -12.96 19.32 11.56
C ARG A 355 -13.14 18.22 12.59
N GLY A 356 -14.37 17.79 12.79
CA GLY A 356 -14.71 16.73 13.74
C GLY A 356 -14.02 15.39 13.41
N PRO A 357 -14.21 14.86 12.19
CA PRO A 357 -13.54 13.68 11.70
C PRO A 357 -12.01 13.72 11.85
N LEU A 358 -11.35 14.84 11.48
CA LEU A 358 -9.90 14.96 11.59
C LEU A 358 -9.41 14.93 13.05
N ARG A 359 -10.12 15.61 13.96
CA ARG A 359 -9.82 15.54 15.40
C ARG A 359 -9.95 14.14 15.94
N LEU A 360 -10.99 13.43 15.55
CA LEU A 360 -11.24 12.06 15.99
C LEU A 360 -10.12 11.12 15.52
N VAL A 361 -9.68 11.26 14.27
CA VAL A 361 -8.53 10.52 13.74
C VAL A 361 -7.27 10.87 14.54
N GLY A 362 -6.99 12.17 14.73
CA GLY A 362 -5.81 12.62 15.49
C GLY A 362 -5.75 12.04 16.90
N ALA A 363 -6.90 11.93 17.58
CA ALA A 363 -6.99 11.35 18.93
C ALA A 363 -6.73 9.84 18.97
N THR A 364 -7.07 9.12 17.89
CA THR A 364 -7.15 7.64 17.89
C THR A 364 -6.07 6.97 17.04
N ILE A 365 -5.35 7.71 16.19
CA ILE A 365 -4.38 7.14 15.24
C ILE A 365 -3.26 6.33 15.92
N GLY A 366 -2.91 6.65 17.16
CA GLY A 366 -1.98 5.85 17.97
C GLY A 366 -2.48 4.43 18.25
N VAL A 367 -3.80 4.23 18.34
CA VAL A 367 -4.41 2.90 18.49
C VAL A 367 -4.32 2.11 17.18
N ASP A 368 -4.41 2.78 16.03
CA ASP A 368 -4.25 2.17 14.73
C ASP A 368 -2.89 1.48 14.56
N ALA A 369 -1.83 2.03 15.18
CA ALA A 369 -0.51 1.42 15.18
C ALA A 369 -0.53 -0.01 15.72
N VAL A 370 -1.34 -0.30 16.74
CA VAL A 370 -1.47 -1.65 17.31
C VAL A 370 -1.96 -2.62 16.24
N GLY A 371 -3.06 -2.27 15.57
CA GLY A 371 -3.65 -3.09 14.51
C GLY A 371 -2.69 -3.31 13.33
N MET A 372 -2.08 -2.22 12.83
CA MET A 372 -1.19 -2.26 11.67
C MET A 372 0.10 -3.04 11.92
N VAL A 373 0.73 -2.82 13.07
CA VAL A 373 1.98 -3.50 13.42
C VAL A 373 1.74 -4.98 13.67
N LEU A 374 0.71 -5.34 14.46
CA LEU A 374 0.44 -6.75 14.77
C LEU A 374 -0.10 -7.52 13.57
N MET A 375 -0.88 -6.88 12.69
CA MET A 375 -1.28 -7.48 11.42
C MET A 375 -0.05 -7.88 10.59
N ASN A 376 0.89 -6.96 10.39
CA ASN A 376 2.11 -7.23 9.63
C ASN A 376 3.04 -8.23 10.36
N ALA A 377 3.12 -8.17 11.69
CA ALA A 377 3.86 -9.15 12.49
C ALA A 377 3.30 -10.57 12.32
N LEU A 378 1.97 -10.73 12.28
CA LEU A 378 1.30 -11.99 11.98
C LEU A 378 1.59 -12.47 10.55
N ILE A 379 1.63 -11.57 9.57
CA ILE A 379 2.04 -11.89 8.19
C ILE A 379 3.48 -12.41 8.19
N GLY A 380 4.41 -11.72 8.87
CA GLY A 380 5.80 -12.15 9.02
C GLY A 380 5.97 -13.48 9.77
N ALA A 381 5.04 -13.82 10.67
CA ALA A 381 4.97 -15.13 11.31
C ALA A 381 4.40 -16.24 10.40
N GLY A 382 3.86 -15.91 9.22
CA GLY A 382 3.22 -16.85 8.30
C GLY A 382 1.69 -16.96 8.47
N ALA A 383 1.08 -16.15 9.35
CA ALA A 383 -0.37 -16.17 9.62
C ALA A 383 -1.17 -15.26 8.64
N SER A 384 -0.75 -15.17 7.37
CA SER A 384 -1.35 -14.30 6.35
C SER A 384 -2.86 -14.53 6.18
N ARG A 385 -3.32 -15.78 6.31
CA ARG A 385 -4.73 -16.15 6.22
C ARG A 385 -5.57 -15.55 7.34
N ALA A 386 -5.07 -15.59 8.58
CA ALA A 386 -5.75 -15.00 9.72
C ALA A 386 -5.82 -13.47 9.58
N SER A 387 -4.73 -12.84 9.13
CA SER A 387 -4.70 -11.39 8.88
C SER A 387 -5.70 -10.98 7.81
N MET A 388 -5.80 -11.71 6.70
CA MET A 388 -6.78 -11.47 5.65
C MET A 388 -8.21 -11.58 6.17
N VAL A 389 -8.55 -12.69 6.85
CA VAL A 389 -9.92 -12.94 7.34
C VAL A 389 -10.36 -11.84 8.31
N VAL A 390 -9.51 -11.48 9.27
CA VAL A 390 -9.83 -10.41 10.24
C VAL A 390 -10.04 -9.08 9.51
N SER A 391 -9.11 -8.69 8.63
CA SER A 391 -9.20 -7.40 7.92
C SER A 391 -10.43 -7.30 7.04
N ILE A 392 -10.74 -8.35 6.25
CA ILE A 392 -11.90 -8.36 5.37
C ILE A 392 -13.19 -8.41 6.20
N ALA A 393 -13.28 -9.28 7.20
CA ALA A 393 -14.49 -9.42 8.00
C ALA A 393 -14.82 -8.12 8.76
N THR A 394 -13.85 -7.49 9.40
CA THR A 394 -14.09 -6.23 10.14
C THR A 394 -14.46 -5.07 9.22
N GLN A 395 -13.89 -5.00 8.01
CA GLN A 395 -14.22 -3.94 7.06
C GLN A 395 -15.57 -4.19 6.38
N TRP A 396 -15.81 -5.39 5.85
CA TRP A 396 -16.95 -5.67 4.98
C TRP A 396 -18.21 -6.12 5.73
N LEU A 397 -18.06 -6.89 6.82
CA LEU A 397 -19.21 -7.40 7.57
C LEU A 397 -19.60 -6.51 8.75
N LEU A 398 -18.70 -5.61 9.20
CA LEU A 398 -18.98 -4.73 10.32
C LEU A 398 -18.98 -3.26 9.88
N PHE A 399 -17.85 -2.73 9.40
CA PHE A 399 -17.71 -1.28 9.18
C PHE A 399 -18.63 -0.77 8.07
N LEU A 400 -18.57 -1.34 6.87
CA LEU A 400 -19.35 -0.83 5.73
C LEU A 400 -20.86 -0.92 5.95
N PRO A 401 -21.45 -2.02 6.49
CA PRO A 401 -22.86 -2.06 6.82
C PRO A 401 -23.26 -1.03 7.88
N VAL A 402 -22.43 -0.84 8.92
CA VAL A 402 -22.69 0.18 9.95
C VAL A 402 -22.57 1.58 9.39
N ALA A 403 -21.56 1.86 8.55
CA ALA A 403 -21.41 3.15 7.88
C ALA A 403 -22.63 3.47 6.98
N TYR A 404 -23.13 2.47 6.25
CA TYR A 404 -24.34 2.63 5.45
C TYR A 404 -25.58 2.91 6.32
N LEU A 405 -25.73 2.18 7.41
CA LEU A 405 -26.85 2.40 8.35
C LEU A 405 -26.82 3.81 8.98
N LEU A 406 -25.64 4.27 9.41
CA LEU A 406 -25.49 5.56 10.09
C LEU A 406 -25.55 6.74 9.09
N GLY A 407 -24.98 6.60 7.90
CA GLY A 407 -25.02 7.61 6.84
C GLY A 407 -26.37 7.62 6.13
N PRO A 408 -26.53 6.95 4.97
CA PRO A 408 -27.76 6.96 4.19
C PRO A 408 -29.00 6.46 4.94
N GLY A 409 -28.84 5.49 5.86
CA GLY A 409 -29.97 4.86 6.56
C GLY A 409 -30.62 5.75 7.60
N LEU A 410 -29.83 6.43 8.43
CA LEU A 410 -30.29 7.27 9.54
C LEU A 410 -30.01 8.76 9.33
N GLY A 411 -29.31 9.16 8.29
CA GLY A 411 -29.00 10.56 7.99
C GLY A 411 -28.12 11.26 9.04
N LEU A 412 -27.24 10.52 9.73
CA LEU A 412 -26.42 11.08 10.81
C LEU A 412 -25.15 11.76 10.30
N GLY A 413 -24.91 11.79 8.98
CA GLY A 413 -23.84 12.52 8.32
C GLY A 413 -22.43 11.94 8.54
N LEU A 414 -21.47 12.70 8.06
CA LEU A 414 -20.04 12.30 7.98
C LEU A 414 -19.44 11.94 9.33
N MET A 415 -19.77 12.68 10.41
CA MET A 415 -19.19 12.43 11.74
C MET A 415 -19.56 11.07 12.31
N ALA A 416 -20.78 10.59 12.07
CA ALA A 416 -21.22 9.27 12.50
C ALA A 416 -20.48 8.16 11.76
N ILE A 417 -20.27 8.32 10.45
CA ILE A 417 -19.47 7.40 9.63
C ILE A 417 -18.03 7.33 10.15
N TRP A 418 -17.40 8.47 10.47
CA TRP A 418 -16.04 8.49 11.02
C TRP A 418 -15.95 7.87 12.41
N THR A 419 -16.96 8.07 13.24
CA THR A 419 -17.05 7.40 14.54
C THR A 419 -17.09 5.87 14.38
N ALA A 420 -17.88 5.38 13.41
CA ALA A 420 -17.91 3.96 13.07
C ALA A 420 -16.54 3.48 12.56
N GLN A 421 -15.86 4.28 11.71
CA GLN A 421 -14.55 3.95 11.18
C GLN A 421 -13.49 3.80 12.27
N VAL A 422 -13.42 4.74 13.20
CA VAL A 422 -12.48 4.67 14.33
C VAL A 422 -12.81 3.50 15.25
N SER A 423 -14.10 3.25 15.49
CA SER A 423 -14.56 2.15 16.35
C SER A 423 -14.18 0.79 15.76
N TYR A 424 -14.40 0.57 14.46
CA TYR A 424 -14.01 -0.70 13.83
C TYR A 424 -12.49 -0.89 13.79
N ARG A 425 -11.71 0.18 13.59
CA ARG A 425 -10.24 0.12 13.63
C ARG A 425 -9.75 -0.24 15.03
N GLY A 426 -10.34 0.36 16.07
CA GLY A 426 -10.07 -0.01 17.45
C GLY A 426 -10.40 -1.48 17.74
N LEU A 427 -11.55 -1.96 17.27
CA LEU A 427 -11.93 -3.38 17.41
C LEU A 427 -10.95 -4.29 16.64
N THR A 428 -10.56 -3.91 15.42
CA THR A 428 -9.57 -4.66 14.62
C THR A 428 -8.24 -4.74 15.35
N ALA A 429 -7.78 -3.64 15.96
CA ALA A 429 -6.58 -3.61 16.79
C ALA A 429 -6.67 -4.56 17.99
N LEU A 430 -7.83 -4.59 18.68
CA LEU A 430 -8.07 -5.50 19.78
C LEU A 430 -8.07 -6.98 19.35
N ILE A 431 -8.68 -7.29 18.18
CA ILE A 431 -8.68 -8.65 17.63
C ILE A 431 -7.24 -9.08 17.31
N PHE A 432 -6.46 -8.24 16.64
CA PHE A 432 -5.05 -8.56 16.34
C PHE A 432 -4.21 -8.70 17.61
N ALA A 433 -4.42 -7.84 18.63
CA ALA A 433 -3.76 -7.97 19.92
C ALA A 433 -4.12 -9.26 20.64
N HIS A 434 -5.39 -9.69 20.56
CA HIS A 434 -5.84 -10.95 21.12
C HIS A 434 -5.20 -12.15 20.42
N LEU A 435 -5.22 -12.19 19.07
CA LEU A 435 -4.57 -13.24 18.28
C LEU A 435 -3.07 -13.30 18.55
N TRP A 436 -2.43 -12.13 18.71
CA TRP A 436 -1.01 -12.06 19.05
C TRP A 436 -0.73 -12.65 20.43
N LYS A 437 -1.55 -12.34 21.44
CA LYS A 437 -1.42 -12.88 22.80
C LYS A 437 -1.63 -14.39 22.87
N GLN A 438 -2.57 -14.95 22.07
CA GLN A 438 -2.84 -16.40 22.02
C GLN A 438 -1.63 -17.24 21.61
N GLY A 439 -0.70 -16.70 20.79
CA GLY A 439 0.53 -17.37 20.42
C GLY A 439 0.39 -18.53 19.43
N ARG A 440 -0.79 -18.82 18.88
CA ARG A 440 -1.00 -19.92 17.90
C ARG A 440 -0.15 -19.75 16.63
N TRP A 441 0.20 -18.54 16.29
CA TRP A 441 1.06 -18.20 15.14
C TRP A 441 2.52 -18.65 15.31
N MET A 442 2.97 -18.91 16.54
CA MET A 442 4.34 -19.32 16.85
C MET A 442 4.69 -20.70 16.27
N SER A 443 3.69 -21.57 16.10
CA SER A 443 3.86 -22.95 15.60
C SER A 443 3.79 -23.06 14.07
N ILE A 444 3.55 -21.96 13.34
CA ILE A 444 3.43 -21.97 11.89
C ILE A 444 4.79 -22.21 11.25
N LYS A 445 4.88 -23.29 10.46
CA LYS A 445 6.05 -23.61 9.64
C LYS A 445 5.93 -22.94 8.27
N VAL A 446 7.05 -22.35 7.83
CA VAL A 446 7.17 -21.62 6.55
C VAL A 446 8.35 -22.16 5.75
#